data_840df72521cb889da7abecb0a4d8a7be
#
_entry.id   840df72521cb889da7abecb0a4d8a7be
#
_cell.length_a   1.000
_cell.length_b   1.000
_cell.length_c   1.000
_cell.angle_alpha   90.00
_cell.angle_beta   90.00
_cell.angle_gamma   90.00
#
_symmetry.space_group_name_H-M   'P 1'
#
loop_
_entity.id
_entity.type
_entity.pdbx_description
1 polymer ?
#
loop_
_entity_poly.entity_id
_entity_poly.type
_entity_poly.pdbx_seq_one_letter_code
_entity_poly.pdbx_strand_id
1 'polypeptide(L)'
;MKPFTLGVKRAGYFDVTDYVKQYPLPAAEQDELDTLDVAYRALAAVLYNFVPSSGHVGGSVSSGHFVSHLIYKEMAYDFSNPLRLDADIISYAAGHKALGLYAMWALRDECARIAAPCLLLQDEKLRLRLEDLLGFRHNKVPGTPLCTKFHSP
;
A
#
# COMPACT_ATOMS: atom_id res chain seq x y z
N MET A 1 -0.21 -6.45 27.81
CA MET A 1 -0.45 -5.01 27.57
C MET A 1 -1.17 -4.39 28.75
N LYS A 2 -0.69 -3.26 29.27
CA LYS A 2 -1.35 -2.53 30.35
C LYS A 2 -2.20 -1.42 29.73
N PRO A 3 -3.51 -1.34 30.03
CA PRO A 3 -4.32 -0.25 29.57
C PRO A 3 -3.95 1.05 30.31
N PHE A 4 -3.93 2.15 29.60
CA PHE A 4 -3.79 3.48 30.18
C PHE A 4 -4.80 4.45 29.59
N THR A 5 -5.14 5.49 30.34
CA THR A 5 -6.17 6.46 29.93
C THR A 5 -5.52 7.81 29.69
N LEU A 6 -5.72 8.38 28.52
CA LEU A 6 -5.25 9.71 28.17
C LEU A 6 -6.38 10.74 28.29
N GLY A 7 -6.22 11.68 29.25
CA GLY A 7 -7.05 12.87 29.38
C GLY A 7 -8.55 12.61 29.58
N VAL A 8 -9.34 13.59 29.17
CA VAL A 8 -10.81 13.60 29.36
C VAL A 8 -11.55 12.73 28.33
N LYS A 9 -10.91 12.38 27.22
CA LYS A 9 -11.47 11.46 26.22
C LYS A 9 -11.37 10.03 26.72
N ARG A 10 -12.51 9.37 26.87
CA ARG A 10 -12.63 8.00 27.35
C ARG A 10 -12.17 6.98 26.30
N ALA A 11 -10.94 7.09 25.84
CA ALA A 11 -10.34 6.12 24.97
C ALA A 11 -9.38 5.24 25.77
N GLY A 12 -9.47 3.93 25.60
CA GLY A 12 -8.49 2.99 26.14
C GLY A 12 -7.29 2.91 25.21
N TYR A 13 -6.10 2.99 25.76
CA TYR A 13 -4.85 2.81 25.04
C TYR A 13 -4.09 1.62 25.64
N PHE A 14 -3.34 0.93 24.80
CA PHE A 14 -2.48 -0.17 25.20
C PHE A 14 -1.04 0.21 24.91
N ASP A 15 -0.19 0.12 25.93
CA ASP A 15 1.24 0.27 25.75
C ASP A 15 1.81 -1.02 25.15
N VAL A 16 2.36 -0.90 23.95
CA VAL A 16 2.95 -2.00 23.18
C VAL A 16 4.48 -1.98 23.18
N THR A 17 5.10 -1.08 23.96
CA THR A 17 6.56 -0.86 23.96
C THR A 17 7.33 -2.14 24.26
N ASP A 18 6.88 -2.91 25.24
CA ASP A 18 7.54 -4.16 25.61
C ASP A 18 7.34 -5.26 24.56
N TYR A 19 6.19 -5.26 23.88
CA TYR A 19 5.92 -6.17 22.76
C TYR A 19 6.89 -5.91 21.59
N VAL A 20 7.04 -4.65 21.19
CA VAL A 20 7.98 -4.25 20.11
C VAL A 20 9.42 -4.63 20.44
N LYS A 21 9.85 -4.47 21.70
CA LYS A 21 11.18 -4.90 22.14
C LYS A 21 11.35 -6.42 22.13
N GLN A 22 10.29 -7.18 22.40
CA GLN A 22 10.31 -8.64 22.42
C GLN A 22 10.38 -9.24 21.01
N TYR A 23 9.83 -8.56 20.02
CA TYR A 23 9.75 -9.04 18.63
C TYR A 23 10.34 -7.99 17.65
N PRO A 24 11.66 -7.73 17.76
CA PRO A 24 12.29 -6.79 16.82
C PRO A 24 12.30 -7.38 15.41
N LEU A 25 12.10 -6.52 14.42
CA LEU A 25 12.29 -6.89 13.04
C LEU A 25 13.78 -7.15 12.77
N PRO A 26 14.17 -8.23 12.07
CA PRO A 26 15.56 -8.45 11.69
C PRO A 26 16.12 -7.27 10.90
N ALA A 27 17.35 -6.87 11.16
CA ALA A 27 17.96 -5.69 10.54
C ALA A 27 17.93 -5.73 9.01
N ALA A 28 18.17 -6.89 8.40
CA ALA A 28 18.11 -7.03 6.94
C ALA A 28 16.70 -6.77 6.38
N GLU A 29 15.66 -7.25 7.04
CA GLU A 29 14.28 -7.00 6.64
C GLU A 29 13.91 -5.52 6.84
N GLN A 30 14.42 -4.88 7.89
CA GLN A 30 14.22 -3.45 8.11
C GLN A 30 14.86 -2.63 6.97
N ASP A 31 16.09 -2.94 6.59
CA ASP A 31 16.79 -2.27 5.49
C ASP A 31 16.08 -2.44 4.15
N GLU A 32 15.51 -3.61 3.88
CA GLU A 32 14.70 -3.87 2.68
C GLU A 32 13.42 -3.02 2.68
N LEU A 33 12.70 -2.97 3.79
CA LEU A 33 11.47 -2.17 3.92
C LEU A 33 11.76 -0.67 3.86
N ASP A 34 12.86 -0.22 4.43
CA ASP A 34 13.31 1.18 4.35
C ASP A 34 13.66 1.55 2.90
N THR A 35 14.29 0.65 2.15
CA THR A 35 14.57 0.84 0.73
C THR A 35 13.28 0.94 -0.09
N LEU A 36 12.31 0.07 0.16
CA LEU A 36 10.99 0.12 -0.47
C LEU A 36 10.24 1.41 -0.12
N ASP A 37 10.32 1.88 1.13
CA ASP A 37 9.70 3.14 1.53
C ASP A 37 10.31 4.35 0.81
N VAL A 38 11.63 4.37 0.64
CA VAL A 38 12.32 5.42 -0.14
C VAL A 38 11.86 5.40 -1.60
N ALA A 39 11.84 4.23 -2.24
CA ALA A 39 11.36 4.08 -3.62
C ALA A 39 9.89 4.52 -3.76
N TYR A 40 9.05 4.12 -2.83
CA TYR A 40 7.65 4.54 -2.76
C TYR A 40 7.48 6.05 -2.61
N ARG A 41 8.22 6.69 -1.69
CA ARG A 41 8.14 8.14 -1.49
C ARG A 41 8.55 8.92 -2.74
N ALA A 42 9.60 8.47 -3.41
CA ALA A 42 10.04 9.05 -4.67
C ALA A 42 8.95 8.91 -5.75
N LEU A 43 8.40 7.71 -5.91
CA LEU A 43 7.30 7.45 -6.85
C LEU A 43 6.06 8.29 -6.51
N ALA A 44 5.65 8.35 -5.24
CA ALA A 44 4.53 9.16 -4.80
C ALA A 44 4.75 10.65 -5.11
N ALA A 45 5.93 11.19 -4.82
CA ALA A 45 6.27 12.59 -5.11
C ALA A 45 6.13 12.90 -6.61
N VAL A 46 6.66 12.02 -7.47
CA VAL A 46 6.54 12.15 -8.93
C VAL A 46 5.07 12.10 -9.37
N LEU A 47 4.32 11.09 -8.93
CA LEU A 47 2.92 10.92 -9.32
C LEU A 47 2.04 12.11 -8.91
N TYR A 48 2.17 12.58 -7.68
CA TYR A 48 1.40 13.73 -7.21
C TYR A 48 1.76 15.04 -7.93
N ASN A 49 2.95 15.12 -8.49
CA ASN A 49 3.35 16.26 -9.32
C ASN A 49 2.76 16.17 -10.74
N PHE A 50 2.67 14.98 -11.31
CA PHE A 50 2.21 14.78 -12.70
C PHE A 50 0.73 14.44 -12.86
N VAL A 51 0.05 13.96 -11.81
CA VAL A 51 -1.37 13.60 -11.85
C VAL A 51 -2.21 14.72 -11.24
N PRO A 52 -2.87 15.58 -12.03
CA PRO A 52 -3.50 16.82 -11.54
C PRO A 52 -4.60 16.61 -10.48
N SER A 53 -5.25 15.45 -10.49
CA SER A 53 -6.36 15.14 -9.57
C SER A 53 -5.95 14.27 -8.39
N SER A 54 -4.66 14.19 -8.10
CA SER A 54 -4.10 13.21 -7.16
C SER A 54 -4.44 13.46 -5.69
N GLY A 55 -4.69 14.70 -5.29
CA GLY A 55 -4.97 15.08 -3.90
C GLY A 55 -3.73 15.57 -3.15
N HIS A 56 -3.55 15.16 -1.91
CA HIS A 56 -2.46 15.66 -1.04
C HIS A 56 -1.33 14.64 -0.89
N VAL A 57 -0.16 14.96 -1.43
CA VAL A 57 1.04 14.11 -1.36
C VAL A 57 1.48 13.83 0.08
N GLY A 58 1.37 14.81 0.98
CA GLY A 58 1.83 14.69 2.36
C GLY A 58 1.25 13.48 3.11
N GLY A 59 -0.04 13.21 2.90
CA GLY A 59 -0.70 12.06 3.51
C GLY A 59 -0.17 10.71 3.01
N SER A 60 0.18 10.60 1.73
CA SER A 60 0.77 9.40 1.16
C SER A 60 2.21 9.21 1.63
N VAL A 61 3.03 10.25 1.53
CA VAL A 61 4.44 10.19 1.93
C VAL A 61 4.60 9.89 3.42
N SER A 62 3.80 10.50 4.29
CA SER A 62 3.89 10.27 5.74
C SER A 62 3.41 8.88 6.17
N SER A 63 2.57 8.22 5.39
CA SER A 63 2.08 6.86 5.69
C SER A 63 2.88 5.75 5.00
N GLY A 64 3.87 6.08 4.19
CA GLY A 64 4.60 5.12 3.36
C GLY A 64 5.20 3.98 4.17
N HIS A 65 5.94 4.31 5.22
CA HIS A 65 6.57 3.32 6.09
C HIS A 65 5.56 2.34 6.71
N PHE A 66 4.46 2.87 7.24
CA PHE A 66 3.38 2.03 7.80
C PHE A 66 2.73 1.15 6.72
N VAL A 67 2.41 1.73 5.55
CA VAL A 67 1.71 1.01 4.48
C VAL A 67 2.62 -0.05 3.85
N SER A 68 3.91 0.21 3.70
CA SER A 68 4.87 -0.77 3.18
C SER A 68 4.99 -1.98 4.12
N HIS A 69 5.16 -1.76 5.43
CA HIS A 69 5.19 -2.84 6.41
C HIS A 69 3.90 -3.66 6.36
N LEU A 70 2.74 -2.99 6.33
CA LEU A 70 1.45 -3.67 6.28
C LEU A 70 1.34 -4.56 5.04
N ILE A 71 1.63 -4.04 3.85
CA ILE A 71 1.46 -4.75 2.58
C ILE A 71 2.51 -5.83 2.35
N TYR A 72 3.77 -5.56 2.69
CA TYR A 72 4.86 -6.49 2.36
C TYR A 72 5.20 -7.48 3.47
N LYS A 73 4.80 -7.20 4.71
CA LYS A 73 5.18 -8.02 5.85
C LYS A 73 4.00 -8.64 6.61
N GLU A 74 2.97 -7.86 6.90
CA GLU A 74 1.96 -8.27 7.88
C GLU A 74 0.71 -8.90 7.27
N MET A 75 0.25 -8.40 6.12
CA MET A 75 -0.98 -8.89 5.51
C MET A 75 -0.82 -10.27 4.89
N ALA A 76 -1.72 -11.18 5.24
CA ALA A 76 -1.83 -12.51 4.63
C ALA A 76 -2.69 -12.43 3.37
N TYR A 77 -2.07 -12.36 2.21
CA TYR A 77 -2.74 -12.39 0.91
C TYR A 77 -1.88 -13.11 -0.13
N ASP A 78 -2.52 -13.50 -1.22
CA ASP A 78 -1.83 -14.06 -2.38
C ASP A 78 -2.24 -13.25 -3.62
N PHE A 79 -1.34 -12.43 -4.12
CA PHE A 79 -1.66 -11.58 -5.27
C PHE A 79 -1.67 -12.32 -6.61
N SER A 80 -1.27 -13.61 -6.66
CA SER A 80 -1.57 -14.51 -7.76
C SER A 80 -3.02 -15.06 -7.70
N ASN A 81 -3.65 -14.99 -6.51
CA ASN A 81 -5.02 -15.43 -6.26
C ASN A 81 -5.77 -14.41 -5.37
N PRO A 82 -6.16 -13.26 -5.91
CA PRO A 82 -6.76 -12.17 -5.13
C PRO A 82 -8.16 -12.49 -4.61
N LEU A 83 -8.80 -13.55 -5.10
CA LEU A 83 -10.13 -13.98 -4.65
C LEU A 83 -10.09 -15.02 -3.52
N ARG A 84 -8.94 -15.27 -2.93
CA ARG A 84 -8.80 -16.15 -1.78
C ARG A 84 -9.66 -15.64 -0.61
N LEU A 85 -10.55 -16.50 -0.09
CA LEU A 85 -11.57 -16.10 0.90
C LEU A 85 -11.00 -15.77 2.28
N ASP A 86 -9.81 -16.27 2.60
CA ASP A 86 -9.11 -16.08 3.86
C ASP A 86 -8.00 -15.03 3.79
N ALA A 87 -7.98 -14.23 2.72
CA ALA A 87 -7.04 -13.13 2.57
C ALA A 87 -7.42 -11.94 3.46
N ASP A 88 -6.40 -11.25 3.97
CA ASP A 88 -6.60 -9.98 4.64
C ASP A 88 -7.07 -8.90 3.66
N ILE A 89 -7.95 -8.04 4.13
CA ILE A 89 -8.52 -6.95 3.35
C ILE A 89 -8.08 -5.61 3.94
N ILE A 90 -7.50 -4.76 3.10
CA ILE A 90 -7.21 -3.38 3.48
C ILE A 90 -8.36 -2.45 3.10
N SER A 91 -8.88 -1.70 4.09
CA SER A 91 -9.84 -0.62 3.87
C SER A 91 -9.13 0.73 4.03
N TYR A 92 -9.08 1.50 2.97
CA TYR A 92 -8.33 2.77 2.93
C TYR A 92 -9.30 3.96 2.89
N ALA A 93 -9.77 4.38 4.06
CA ALA A 93 -10.81 5.41 4.20
C ALA A 93 -10.40 6.79 3.66
N ALA A 94 -9.11 7.09 3.62
CA ALA A 94 -8.60 8.38 3.18
C ALA A 94 -8.43 8.44 1.65
N GLY A 95 -9.53 8.61 0.91
CA GLY A 95 -9.54 8.61 -0.55
C GLY A 95 -8.57 9.61 -1.22
N HIS A 96 -8.26 10.73 -0.56
CA HIS A 96 -7.27 11.69 -1.04
C HIS A 96 -5.81 11.16 -0.99
N LYS A 97 -5.57 10.03 -0.32
CA LYS A 97 -4.28 9.34 -0.28
C LYS A 97 -4.26 8.06 -1.14
N ALA A 98 -5.35 7.74 -1.81
CA ALA A 98 -5.50 6.46 -2.53
C ALA A 98 -4.44 6.27 -3.62
N LEU A 99 -4.00 7.34 -4.29
CA LEU A 99 -2.91 7.24 -5.28
C LEU A 99 -1.64 6.65 -4.68
N GLY A 100 -1.31 6.99 -3.42
CA GLY A 100 -0.18 6.39 -2.71
C GLY A 100 -0.35 4.89 -2.49
N LEU A 101 -1.55 4.43 -2.10
CA LEU A 101 -1.81 2.99 -1.96
C LEU A 101 -1.66 2.25 -3.29
N TYR A 102 -2.20 2.81 -4.37
CA TYR A 102 -2.05 2.23 -5.71
C TYR A 102 -0.58 2.25 -6.18
N ALA A 103 0.18 3.30 -5.85
CA ALA A 103 1.61 3.34 -6.13
C ALA A 103 2.36 2.21 -5.41
N MET A 104 2.00 1.90 -4.16
CA MET A 104 2.59 0.79 -3.42
C MET A 104 2.27 -0.56 -4.07
N TRP A 105 1.03 -0.76 -4.53
CA TRP A 105 0.65 -1.97 -5.25
C TRP A 105 1.36 -2.11 -6.60
N ALA A 106 1.45 -1.03 -7.37
CA ALA A 106 2.18 -1.05 -8.64
C ALA A 106 3.68 -1.34 -8.44
N LEU A 107 4.28 -0.78 -7.38
CA LEU A 107 5.67 -1.08 -7.01
C LEU A 107 5.83 -2.57 -6.66
N ARG A 108 4.90 -3.15 -5.89
CA ARG A 108 4.89 -4.59 -5.59
C ARG A 108 4.83 -5.44 -6.87
N ASP A 109 3.91 -5.11 -7.77
CA ASP A 109 3.74 -5.84 -9.02
C ASP A 109 5.00 -5.72 -9.90
N GLU A 110 5.66 -4.57 -9.89
CA GLU A 110 6.92 -4.37 -10.61
C GLU A 110 8.07 -5.18 -10.00
N CYS A 111 8.18 -5.23 -8.68
CA CYS A 111 9.14 -6.10 -7.99
C CYS A 111 8.90 -7.57 -8.34
N ALA A 112 7.65 -8.02 -8.34
CA ALA A 112 7.31 -9.39 -8.73
C ALA A 112 7.61 -9.65 -10.20
N ARG A 113 7.36 -8.71 -11.10
CA ARG A 113 7.68 -8.82 -12.53
C ARG A 113 9.18 -9.08 -12.76
N ILE A 114 10.02 -8.45 -11.96
CA ILE A 114 11.49 -8.58 -12.06
C ILE A 114 12.00 -9.85 -11.39
N ALA A 115 11.56 -10.12 -10.17
CA ALA A 115 12.16 -11.16 -9.32
C ALA A 115 11.38 -12.48 -9.33
N ALA A 116 10.07 -12.47 -9.47
CA ALA A 116 9.21 -13.65 -9.37
C ALA A 116 7.95 -13.53 -10.26
N PRO A 117 8.07 -13.52 -11.59
CA PRO A 117 6.94 -13.32 -12.51
C PRO A 117 5.79 -14.33 -12.34
N CYS A 118 6.09 -15.51 -11.79
CA CYS A 118 5.08 -16.54 -11.52
C CYS A 118 4.04 -16.14 -10.46
N LEU A 119 4.34 -15.14 -9.64
CA LEU A 119 3.42 -14.61 -8.64
C LEU A 119 2.39 -13.64 -9.25
N LEU A 120 2.63 -13.12 -10.44
CA LEU A 120 1.71 -12.19 -11.07
C LEU A 120 0.45 -12.89 -11.55
N LEU A 121 -0.67 -12.17 -11.50
CA LEU A 121 -1.93 -12.60 -12.09
C LEU A 121 -1.73 -12.96 -13.57
N GLN A 122 -2.35 -14.05 -14.01
CA GLN A 122 -2.29 -14.48 -15.42
C GLN A 122 -3.03 -13.49 -16.33
N ASP A 123 -4.15 -12.95 -15.87
CA ASP A 123 -4.84 -11.90 -16.60
C ASP A 123 -4.13 -10.54 -16.41
N GLU A 124 -3.45 -10.09 -17.44
CA GLU A 124 -2.73 -8.81 -17.44
C GLU A 124 -3.64 -7.60 -17.19
N LYS A 125 -4.94 -7.71 -17.48
CA LYS A 125 -5.90 -6.61 -17.23
C LYS A 125 -6.09 -6.34 -15.74
N LEU A 126 -5.79 -7.31 -14.89
CA LEU A 126 -5.89 -7.21 -13.44
C LEU A 126 -4.57 -6.79 -12.78
N ARG A 127 -3.47 -6.72 -13.55
CA ARG A 127 -2.17 -6.26 -13.05
C ARG A 127 -2.15 -4.73 -13.02
N LEU A 128 -1.68 -4.16 -11.91
CA LEU A 128 -1.49 -2.72 -11.79
C LEU A 128 -0.05 -2.36 -12.17
N ARG A 129 0.11 -1.61 -13.26
CA ARG A 129 1.40 -1.15 -13.76
C ARG A 129 1.66 0.31 -13.33
N LEU A 130 2.93 0.72 -13.34
CA LEU A 130 3.29 2.12 -13.01
C LEU A 130 2.65 3.13 -13.97
N GLU A 131 2.58 2.82 -15.26
CA GLU A 131 1.93 3.69 -16.25
C GLU A 131 0.42 3.86 -16.03
N ASP A 132 -0.25 2.86 -15.46
CA ASP A 132 -1.68 2.94 -15.15
C ASP A 132 -1.97 4.07 -14.14
N LEU A 133 -1.02 4.37 -13.27
CA LEU A 133 -1.16 5.40 -12.24
C LEU A 133 -1.32 6.80 -12.81
N LEU A 134 -0.81 7.06 -14.01
CA LEU A 134 -0.97 8.33 -14.71
C LEU A 134 -2.43 8.59 -15.11
N GLY A 135 -3.24 7.53 -15.23
CA GLY A 135 -4.68 7.61 -15.50
C GLY A 135 -5.55 7.77 -14.24
N PHE A 136 -4.96 7.90 -13.06
CA PHE A 136 -5.71 8.01 -11.81
C PHE A 136 -6.73 9.17 -11.84
N ARG A 137 -8.01 8.88 -11.59
CA ARG A 137 -9.14 9.81 -11.64
C ARG A 137 -9.41 10.50 -13.00
N HIS A 138 -8.63 10.22 -14.03
CA HIS A 138 -8.87 10.77 -15.35
C HIS A 138 -9.81 9.90 -16.19
N ASN A 139 -9.87 8.63 -15.90
CA ASN A 139 -10.62 7.69 -16.71
C ASN A 139 -12.08 7.63 -16.25
N LYS A 140 -12.91 8.46 -16.90
CA LYS A 140 -14.34 8.58 -16.61
C LYS A 140 -15.20 7.61 -17.42
N VAL A 141 -14.61 6.85 -18.34
CA VAL A 141 -15.36 5.95 -19.23
C VAL A 141 -15.51 4.59 -18.57
N PRO A 142 -16.73 4.14 -18.25
CA PRO A 142 -16.98 2.79 -17.74
C PRO A 142 -16.45 1.73 -18.71
N GLY A 143 -15.80 0.70 -18.17
CA GLY A 143 -15.28 -0.43 -18.95
C GLY A 143 -13.91 -0.24 -19.56
N THR A 144 -13.23 0.87 -19.31
CA THR A 144 -11.82 0.97 -19.69
C THR A 144 -10.93 0.18 -18.70
N PRO A 145 -9.82 -0.40 -19.17
CA PRO A 145 -8.93 -1.20 -18.31
C PRO A 145 -8.46 -0.47 -17.04
N LEU A 146 -8.23 0.83 -17.12
CA LEU A 146 -7.80 1.64 -15.98
C LEU A 146 -8.90 1.80 -14.93
N CYS A 147 -10.16 1.90 -15.35
CA CYS A 147 -11.29 1.99 -14.42
C CYS A 147 -11.45 0.69 -13.61
N THR A 148 -11.32 -0.45 -14.28
CA THR A 148 -11.42 -1.76 -13.63
C THR A 148 -10.27 -2.02 -12.66
N LYS A 149 -9.05 -1.62 -12.99
CA LYS A 149 -7.87 -1.81 -12.12
C LYS A 149 -7.94 -1.05 -10.80
N PHE A 150 -8.52 0.16 -10.81
CA PHE A 150 -8.67 0.97 -9.60
C PHE A 150 -9.89 0.60 -8.75
N HIS A 151 -10.77 -0.23 -9.26
CA HIS A 151 -11.95 -0.73 -8.54
C HIS A 151 -11.84 -2.23 -8.20
N SER A 152 -10.76 -2.87 -8.58
CA SER A 152 -10.48 -4.24 -8.17
C SER A 152 -10.09 -4.27 -6.70
N PRO A 153 -10.62 -5.23 -5.91
CA PRO A 153 -10.31 -5.37 -4.48
C PRO A 153 -8.83 -5.66 -4.23
#